data_d4f5026714b05f7106760b1b10282326
#
_entry.id   d4f5026714b05f7106760b1b10282326
#
_cell.length_a   1.000
_cell.length_b   1.000
_cell.length_c   1.000
_cell.angle_alpha   90.00
_cell.angle_beta   90.00
_cell.angle_gamma   90.00
#
_symmetry.space_group_name_H-M   'P 1'
#
loop_
_entity.id
_entity.type
_entity.pdbx_description
1 polymer ?
#
loop_
_entity_poly.entity_id
_entity_poly.type
_entity_poly.pdbx_seq_one_letter_code
_entity_poly.pdbx_strand_id
1 'polypeptide(L)'
;MTMSLKRILTSALASAVLVTSALTFSGCADTSVAGTIEGVTIPAGIYILNEYDALSQAISDFKDKNPDVDTNAEGFDFFAQTIDGKSFSDYVKELTAQNCKNYIAIEKMFDSMGLAIDEAEKSEILADVNATWSNENTYAQDFYGVDTYGEYYEKNGVGKNSYKEFMLNGKKSELIFNSIYGEGGSKEVAQAEIEKWFTENYTVMRYISVSKKDKDGKLIEDEAKLSELKDLAEGYAEKINGGTKFSEVYNEYLKHIEEDEVEIKEENELDILLSVESTSPSEEFVKHVYGMEFEKAEVYDADTYYYVVVRYDILKGDYLDEYKQVALSELKGDEMTATVEAETANYSVSFNQATVDQFSPESIG
;
A
#
# COMPACT_ATOMS: atom_id res chain seq x y z
N MET A 1 4.21 10.32 -5.39
CA MET A 1 3.03 9.44 -5.51
C MET A 1 2.59 9.07 -4.11
N THR A 2 1.96 10.01 -3.45
CA THR A 2 1.39 9.79 -2.14
C THR A 2 -0.06 9.37 -2.35
N MET A 3 -0.29 8.08 -2.57
CA MET A 3 -1.60 7.55 -2.28
C MET A 3 -1.84 7.79 -0.79
N SER A 4 -2.75 8.69 -0.47
CA SER A 4 -3.42 8.70 0.81
C SER A 4 -4.31 7.45 0.83
N LEU A 5 -3.68 6.29 0.85
CA LEU A 5 -4.33 5.07 1.31
C LEU A 5 -4.65 5.33 2.76
N LYS A 6 -5.87 5.75 3.02
CA LYS A 6 -6.42 5.77 4.37
C LYS A 6 -6.31 4.35 4.90
N ARG A 7 -5.39 4.17 5.59
CA ARG A 7 -4.66 3.37 6.53
C ARG A 7 -5.41 2.29 7.27
N ILE A 8 -6.23 1.47 6.68
CA ILE A 8 -7.00 0.54 7.51
C ILE A 8 -6.86 -0.92 7.15
N LEU A 9 -6.34 -1.22 5.99
CA LEU A 9 -6.21 -2.62 5.58
C LEU A 9 -4.83 -3.06 5.12
N THR A 10 -3.82 -2.22 5.30
CA THR A 10 -2.43 -2.63 5.05
C THR A 10 -1.58 -2.83 6.30
N SER A 11 -2.09 -2.54 7.48
CA SER A 11 -1.57 -3.17 8.68
C SER A 11 -2.14 -4.59 8.74
N ALA A 12 -1.52 -5.46 8.01
CA ALA A 12 -1.77 -6.89 8.11
C ALA A 12 -1.48 -7.33 9.54
N LEU A 13 -2.42 -7.92 10.19
CA LEU A 13 -2.49 -8.18 11.59
C LEU A 13 -2.57 -9.66 11.85
N ALA A 14 -1.83 -10.17 12.71
CA ALA A 14 -1.62 -11.56 12.95
C ALA A 14 -2.16 -12.12 14.28
N SER A 15 -2.33 -13.34 14.44
CA SER A 15 -3.17 -14.11 15.33
C SER A 15 -2.58 -14.60 16.62
N ALA A 16 -3.37 -14.62 17.66
CA ALA A 16 -3.07 -15.23 18.94
C ALA A 16 -3.41 -16.72 18.98
N VAL A 17 -2.50 -17.52 19.47
CA VAL A 17 -2.77 -18.88 19.90
C VAL A 17 -2.78 -18.92 21.41
N LEU A 18 -3.92 -19.27 21.99
CA LEU A 18 -4.00 -19.73 23.36
C LEU A 18 -3.23 -21.05 23.49
N VAL A 19 -1.99 -20.99 23.89
CA VAL A 19 -1.25 -22.19 24.31
C VAL A 19 -0.77 -21.98 25.72
N THR A 20 -1.51 -22.48 26.69
CA THR A 20 -0.99 -22.89 27.97
C THR A 20 -0.19 -24.17 27.78
N SER A 21 1.02 -24.06 27.29
CA SER A 21 2.03 -25.12 27.41
C SER A 21 3.39 -24.46 27.55
N ALA A 22 4.02 -24.76 28.66
CA ALA A 22 5.42 -24.44 28.88
C ALA A 22 6.26 -25.15 27.81
N LEU A 23 6.57 -24.46 26.73
CA LEU A 23 7.52 -24.91 25.74
C LEU A 23 8.89 -24.37 26.10
N THR A 24 9.81 -25.27 26.32
CA THR A 24 11.24 -24.98 26.43
C THR A 24 11.75 -24.58 25.04
N PHE A 25 11.95 -23.29 24.81
CA PHE A 25 12.46 -22.76 23.56
C PHE A 25 13.98 -22.74 23.54
N SER A 26 14.55 -23.40 22.56
CA SER A 26 15.96 -23.25 22.18
C SER A 26 16.03 -22.55 20.82
N GLY A 27 16.04 -21.20 20.85
CA GLY A 27 16.14 -20.37 19.63
C GLY A 27 15.65 -18.94 19.89
N CYS A 28 16.47 -17.96 19.66
CA CYS A 28 16.58 -16.71 20.42
C CYS A 28 15.54 -15.60 20.29
N ALA A 29 14.50 -15.63 19.47
CA ALA A 29 13.69 -14.43 19.24
C ALA A 29 12.28 -14.44 19.86
N ASP A 30 11.60 -15.56 20.01
CA ASP A 30 10.22 -15.62 20.52
C ASP A 30 10.08 -15.98 22.02
N THR A 31 11.10 -15.78 22.84
CA THR A 31 11.14 -16.37 24.21
C THR A 31 10.58 -15.47 25.31
N SER A 32 10.34 -14.19 25.03
CA SER A 32 9.85 -13.26 26.04
C SER A 32 8.38 -12.90 25.84
N VAL A 33 7.73 -12.51 26.94
CA VAL A 33 6.32 -12.12 26.96
C VAL A 33 6.25 -10.62 27.20
N ALA A 34 5.66 -9.87 26.24
CA ALA A 34 5.46 -8.44 26.38
C ALA A 34 4.34 -8.10 27.38
N GLY A 35 3.36 -8.99 27.55
CA GLY A 35 2.28 -8.75 28.49
C GLY A 35 1.07 -9.63 28.24
N THR A 36 -0.08 -9.17 28.75
CA THR A 36 -1.39 -9.80 28.50
C THR A 36 -2.44 -8.75 28.14
N ILE A 37 -3.34 -9.11 27.25
CA ILE A 37 -4.54 -8.32 26.93
C ILE A 37 -5.74 -9.25 27.06
N GLU A 38 -6.73 -8.88 27.90
CA GLU A 38 -7.86 -9.73 28.23
C GLU A 38 -7.46 -11.14 28.70
N GLY A 39 -6.32 -11.25 29.40
CA GLY A 39 -5.76 -12.52 29.85
C GLY A 39 -5.06 -13.34 28.76
N VAL A 40 -5.04 -12.87 27.53
CA VAL A 40 -4.30 -13.51 26.40
C VAL A 40 -2.87 -13.01 26.41
N THR A 41 -1.91 -13.94 26.37
CA THR A 41 -0.49 -13.62 26.33
C THR A 41 -0.08 -12.99 25.01
N ILE A 42 0.67 -11.89 25.04
CA ILE A 42 1.28 -11.24 23.90
C ILE A 42 2.78 -11.58 23.88
N PRO A 43 3.27 -12.38 22.93
CA PRO A 43 4.69 -12.58 22.70
C PRO A 43 5.41 -11.26 22.38
N ALA A 44 6.67 -11.13 22.76
CA ALA A 44 7.45 -9.93 22.46
C ALA A 44 7.54 -9.65 20.94
N GLY A 45 7.70 -10.69 20.11
CA GLY A 45 7.72 -10.52 18.65
C GLY A 45 6.41 -9.93 18.09
N ILE A 46 5.25 -10.28 18.65
CA ILE A 46 3.96 -9.68 18.27
C ILE A 46 3.89 -8.22 18.72
N TYR A 47 4.39 -7.89 19.93
CA TYR A 47 4.46 -6.52 20.41
C TYR A 47 5.31 -5.66 19.48
N ILE A 48 6.52 -6.12 19.13
CA ILE A 48 7.46 -5.41 18.25
C ILE A 48 6.87 -5.19 16.84
N LEU A 49 6.20 -6.19 16.26
CA LEU A 49 5.54 -6.00 14.95
C LEU A 49 4.45 -4.93 15.01
N ASN A 50 3.64 -4.91 16.08
CA ASN A 50 2.67 -3.85 16.30
C ASN A 50 3.32 -2.48 16.58
N GLU A 51 4.54 -2.45 17.13
CA GLU A 51 5.29 -1.22 17.35
C GLU A 51 5.89 -0.68 16.03
N TYR A 52 6.35 -1.53 15.10
CA TYR A 52 6.72 -1.10 13.75
C TYR A 52 5.53 -0.44 13.02
N ASP A 53 4.35 -1.04 13.09
CA ASP A 53 3.15 -0.44 12.50
C ASP A 53 2.80 0.89 13.19
N ALA A 54 2.87 0.94 14.52
CA ALA A 54 2.62 2.15 15.30
C ALA A 54 3.63 3.27 14.97
N LEU A 55 4.90 2.94 14.79
CA LEU A 55 5.94 3.90 14.39
C LEU A 55 5.65 4.47 13.00
N SER A 56 5.33 3.61 12.04
CA SER A 56 4.96 4.03 10.68
C SER A 56 3.72 4.94 10.68
N GLN A 57 2.73 4.61 11.49
CA GLN A 57 1.53 5.43 11.66
C GLN A 57 1.85 6.79 12.31
N ALA A 58 2.66 6.80 13.37
CA ALA A 58 3.07 8.04 14.04
C ALA A 58 3.84 8.98 13.11
N ILE A 59 4.76 8.44 12.30
CA ILE A 59 5.49 9.22 11.28
C ILE A 59 4.52 9.87 10.31
N SER A 60 3.55 9.13 9.82
CA SER A 60 2.56 9.67 8.91
C SER A 60 1.63 10.68 9.58
N ASP A 61 1.16 10.40 10.84
CA ASP A 61 0.32 11.35 11.59
C ASP A 61 1.06 12.66 11.89
N PHE A 62 2.37 12.57 12.15
CA PHE A 62 3.20 13.75 12.29
C PHE A 62 3.25 14.57 11.00
N LYS A 63 3.50 13.94 9.85
CA LYS A 63 3.56 14.61 8.54
C LYS A 63 2.24 15.27 8.17
N ASP A 64 1.13 14.58 8.38
CA ASP A 64 -0.20 15.10 8.08
C ASP A 64 -0.56 16.33 8.95
N LYS A 65 -0.13 16.32 10.22
CA LYS A 65 -0.36 17.43 11.16
C LYS A 65 0.62 18.59 10.98
N ASN A 66 1.76 18.34 10.33
CA ASN A 66 2.83 19.32 10.15
C ASN A 66 3.31 19.39 8.69
N PRO A 67 2.43 19.71 7.73
CA PRO A 67 2.74 19.64 6.29
C PRO A 67 3.88 20.59 5.86
N ASP A 68 4.15 21.64 6.64
CA ASP A 68 5.21 22.61 6.35
C ASP A 68 6.59 22.18 6.88
N VAL A 69 6.68 21.06 7.62
CA VAL A 69 7.94 20.55 8.17
C VAL A 69 8.63 19.64 7.16
N ASP A 70 9.86 20.01 6.76
CA ASP A 70 10.67 19.13 5.92
C ASP A 70 11.27 17.99 6.75
N THR A 71 10.55 16.86 6.76
CA THR A 71 10.96 15.65 7.48
C THR A 71 12.12 14.91 6.80
N ASN A 72 12.55 15.33 5.59
CA ASN A 72 13.71 14.78 4.89
C ASN A 72 14.97 15.65 5.08
N ALA A 73 14.86 16.75 5.82
CA ALA A 73 15.99 17.63 6.11
C ALA A 73 17.10 16.86 6.88
N GLU A 74 18.35 17.15 6.56
CA GLU A 74 19.50 16.56 7.26
C GLU A 74 19.43 16.86 8.76
N GLY A 75 19.47 15.82 9.60
CA GLY A 75 19.41 15.92 11.06
C GLY A 75 17.99 16.05 11.62
N PHE A 76 16.94 15.89 10.81
CA PHE A 76 15.60 15.80 11.34
C PHE A 76 15.43 14.51 12.17
N ASP A 77 14.87 14.64 13.37
CA ASP A 77 14.64 13.54 14.30
C ASP A 77 13.19 13.53 14.77
N PHE A 78 12.44 12.48 14.42
CA PHE A 78 11.06 12.30 14.87
C PHE A 78 10.97 12.15 16.38
N PHE A 79 11.92 11.48 17.03
CA PHE A 79 11.89 11.26 18.48
C PHE A 79 12.13 12.53 19.29
N ALA A 80 12.68 13.59 18.69
CA ALA A 80 12.75 14.92 19.29
C ALA A 80 11.44 15.72 19.16
N GLN A 81 10.42 15.18 18.46
CA GLN A 81 9.17 15.88 18.19
C GLN A 81 8.06 15.52 19.20
N THR A 82 6.95 16.25 19.07
CA THR A 82 5.72 15.97 19.82
C THR A 82 4.52 15.86 18.88
N ILE A 83 3.56 15.00 19.23
CA ILE A 83 2.27 14.88 18.55
C ILE A 83 1.18 15.03 19.62
N ASP A 84 0.24 15.97 19.40
CA ASP A 84 -0.88 16.25 20.33
C ASP A 84 -0.44 16.49 21.79
N GLY A 85 0.73 17.11 21.95
CA GLY A 85 1.29 17.44 23.27
C GLY A 85 1.99 16.29 23.99
N LYS A 86 2.15 15.12 23.36
CA LYS A 86 2.91 13.96 23.87
C LYS A 86 4.26 13.88 23.17
N SER A 87 5.26 13.29 23.81
CA SER A 87 6.49 12.92 23.11
C SER A 87 6.16 11.94 21.97
N PHE A 88 6.94 11.98 20.89
CA PHE A 88 6.76 11.05 19.77
C PHE A 88 6.83 9.60 20.25
N SER A 89 7.76 9.28 21.13
CA SER A 89 7.90 7.94 21.72
C SER A 89 6.66 7.52 22.53
N ASP A 90 6.08 8.41 23.37
CA ASP A 90 4.86 8.09 24.11
C ASP A 90 3.66 7.90 23.17
N TYR A 91 3.59 8.67 22.10
CA TYR A 91 2.55 8.51 21.07
C TYR A 91 2.66 7.15 20.37
N VAL A 92 3.87 6.73 19.97
CA VAL A 92 4.11 5.39 19.41
C VAL A 92 3.71 4.29 20.40
N LYS A 93 4.09 4.40 21.69
CA LYS A 93 3.70 3.41 22.71
C LYS A 93 2.18 3.28 22.90
N GLU A 94 1.45 4.40 22.84
CA GLU A 94 -0.01 4.36 22.91
C GLU A 94 -0.62 3.67 21.67
N LEU A 95 -0.12 3.99 20.47
CA LEU A 95 -0.53 3.32 19.24
C LEU A 95 -0.21 1.82 19.31
N THR A 96 0.99 1.45 19.77
CA THR A 96 1.38 0.04 19.95
C THR A 96 0.42 -0.70 20.87
N ALA A 97 0.05 -0.08 22.00
CA ALA A 97 -0.91 -0.68 22.91
C ALA A 97 -2.29 -0.85 22.27
N GLN A 98 -2.74 0.11 21.46
CA GLN A 98 -4.00 0.00 20.72
C GLN A 98 -3.91 -1.06 19.62
N ASN A 99 -2.82 -1.13 18.85
CA ASN A 99 -2.60 -2.14 17.83
C ASN A 99 -2.59 -3.56 18.42
N CYS A 100 -1.96 -3.75 19.59
CA CYS A 100 -2.00 -5.02 20.31
C CYS A 100 -3.42 -5.40 20.77
N LYS A 101 -4.25 -4.43 21.16
CA LYS A 101 -5.67 -4.69 21.45
C LYS A 101 -6.44 -5.09 20.20
N ASN A 102 -6.23 -4.37 19.11
CA ASN A 102 -6.88 -4.66 17.81
C ASN A 102 -6.53 -6.06 17.34
N TYR A 103 -5.25 -6.46 17.48
CA TYR A 103 -4.77 -7.81 17.24
C TYR A 103 -5.61 -8.87 17.97
N ILE A 104 -5.85 -8.71 19.26
CA ILE A 104 -6.66 -9.64 20.05
C ILE A 104 -8.14 -9.57 19.67
N ALA A 105 -8.66 -8.37 19.32
CA ALA A 105 -10.04 -8.21 18.87
C ALA A 105 -10.28 -8.98 17.56
N ILE A 106 -9.37 -8.89 16.60
CA ILE A 106 -9.47 -9.64 15.33
C ILE A 106 -9.55 -11.13 15.58
N GLU A 107 -8.73 -11.69 16.48
CA GLU A 107 -8.81 -13.10 16.84
C GLU A 107 -10.19 -13.49 17.36
N LYS A 108 -10.65 -12.75 18.36
CA LYS A 108 -11.96 -13.02 19.00
C LYS A 108 -13.12 -12.86 18.00
N MET A 109 -13.07 -11.81 17.17
CA MET A 109 -14.09 -11.58 16.15
C MET A 109 -14.10 -12.73 15.12
N PHE A 110 -12.93 -13.12 14.63
CA PHE A 110 -12.79 -14.23 13.66
C PHE A 110 -13.37 -15.53 14.20
N ASP A 111 -13.02 -15.90 15.43
CA ASP A 111 -13.52 -17.08 16.11
C ASP A 111 -15.05 -16.99 16.34
N SER A 112 -15.52 -15.84 16.82
CA SER A 112 -16.95 -15.64 17.12
C SER A 112 -17.84 -15.68 15.87
N MET A 113 -17.29 -15.27 14.71
CA MET A 113 -17.97 -15.32 13.42
C MET A 113 -17.89 -16.70 12.77
N GLY A 114 -17.09 -17.62 13.32
CA GLY A 114 -16.91 -18.98 12.78
C GLY A 114 -16.21 -19.00 11.43
N LEU A 115 -15.37 -18.01 11.15
CA LEU A 115 -14.61 -17.91 9.91
C LEU A 115 -13.43 -18.89 9.90
N ALA A 116 -12.95 -19.23 8.72
CA ALA A 116 -11.77 -20.07 8.53
C ALA A 116 -10.93 -19.54 7.36
N ILE A 117 -9.60 -19.56 7.50
CA ILE A 117 -8.69 -19.29 6.39
C ILE A 117 -8.65 -20.54 5.51
N ASP A 118 -8.81 -20.34 4.20
CA ASP A 118 -8.67 -21.44 3.25
C ASP A 118 -7.25 -22.04 3.28
N GLU A 119 -7.13 -23.35 3.09
CA GLU A 119 -5.82 -24.05 3.17
C GLU A 119 -4.86 -23.62 2.05
N ALA A 120 -5.35 -23.20 0.88
CA ALA A 120 -4.51 -22.67 -0.19
C ALA A 120 -3.97 -21.28 0.19
N GLU A 121 -4.82 -20.36 0.64
CA GLU A 121 -4.42 -19.03 1.13
C GLU A 121 -3.42 -19.14 2.30
N LYS A 122 -3.70 -20.04 3.23
CA LYS A 122 -2.79 -20.31 4.35
C LYS A 122 -1.43 -20.85 3.89
N SER A 123 -1.42 -21.70 2.85
CA SER A 123 -0.19 -22.22 2.28
C SER A 123 0.62 -21.14 1.58
N GLU A 124 -0.02 -20.19 0.91
CA GLU A 124 0.63 -19.03 0.30
C GLU A 124 1.27 -18.14 1.36
N ILE A 125 0.53 -17.78 2.42
CA ILE A 125 1.08 -16.99 3.54
C ILE A 125 2.29 -17.70 4.16
N LEU A 126 2.21 -19.03 4.36
CA LEU A 126 3.34 -19.80 4.89
C LEU A 126 4.53 -19.85 3.94
N ALA A 127 4.29 -19.84 2.62
CA ALA A 127 5.36 -19.76 1.62
C ALA A 127 6.06 -18.40 1.69
N ASP A 128 5.32 -17.29 1.81
CA ASP A 128 5.85 -15.95 1.94
C ASP A 128 6.65 -15.76 3.24
N VAL A 129 6.14 -16.27 4.36
CA VAL A 129 6.88 -16.32 5.62
C VAL A 129 8.19 -17.10 5.46
N ASN A 130 8.16 -18.24 4.76
CA ASN A 130 9.39 -18.99 4.51
C ASN A 130 10.35 -18.22 3.62
N ALA A 131 9.87 -17.57 2.57
CA ALA A 131 10.67 -16.75 1.66
C ALA A 131 11.37 -15.61 2.40
N THR A 132 10.69 -14.91 3.30
CA THR A 132 11.25 -13.85 4.16
C THR A 132 12.48 -14.32 4.94
N TRP A 133 12.51 -15.60 5.38
CA TRP A 133 13.63 -16.17 6.13
C TRP A 133 14.70 -16.87 5.28
N SER A 134 14.40 -17.23 4.03
CA SER A 134 15.29 -18.05 3.20
C SER A 134 15.86 -17.32 1.99
N ASN A 135 15.20 -16.29 1.50
CA ASN A 135 15.63 -15.60 0.28
C ASN A 135 16.52 -14.41 0.61
N GLU A 136 17.68 -14.38 -0.04
CA GLU A 136 18.55 -13.20 -0.02
C GLU A 136 17.80 -11.98 -0.56
N ASN A 137 18.01 -10.83 0.08
CA ASN A 137 17.37 -9.59 -0.28
C ASN A 137 18.38 -8.45 -0.32
N THR A 138 18.54 -7.84 -1.48
CA THR A 138 19.52 -6.76 -1.71
C THR A 138 19.27 -5.56 -0.79
N TYR A 139 18.00 -5.20 -0.55
CA TYR A 139 17.68 -4.10 0.37
C TYR A 139 18.08 -4.43 1.81
N ALA A 140 17.86 -5.67 2.26
CA ALA A 140 18.29 -6.12 3.58
C ALA A 140 19.82 -6.09 3.73
N GLN A 141 20.55 -6.45 2.67
CA GLN A 141 22.01 -6.37 2.64
C GLN A 141 22.52 -4.94 2.67
N ASP A 142 21.96 -4.06 1.85
CA ASP A 142 22.43 -2.69 1.66
C ASP A 142 22.10 -1.79 2.85
N PHE A 143 20.92 -1.95 3.46
CA PHE A 143 20.43 -1.05 4.51
C PHE A 143 20.57 -1.61 5.92
N TYR A 144 20.48 -2.93 6.10
CA TYR A 144 20.52 -3.55 7.43
C TYR A 144 21.74 -4.43 7.67
N GLY A 145 22.55 -4.70 6.64
CA GLY A 145 23.76 -5.52 6.74
C GLY A 145 23.46 -6.97 7.12
N VAL A 146 22.36 -7.52 6.61
CA VAL A 146 21.92 -8.91 6.80
C VAL A 146 21.52 -9.52 5.45
N ASP A 147 21.59 -10.83 5.32
CA ASP A 147 21.28 -11.48 4.04
C ASP A 147 19.78 -11.59 3.77
N THR A 148 18.96 -11.71 4.81
CA THR A 148 17.51 -11.89 4.69
C THR A 148 16.74 -10.94 5.61
N TYR A 149 15.49 -10.65 5.29
CA TYR A 149 14.61 -9.94 6.22
C TYR A 149 14.35 -10.75 7.50
N GLY A 150 14.37 -12.09 7.43
CA GLY A 150 14.25 -12.94 8.61
C GLY A 150 15.37 -12.70 9.63
N GLU A 151 16.62 -12.54 9.18
CA GLU A 151 17.74 -12.17 10.05
C GLU A 151 17.57 -10.78 10.66
N TYR A 152 17.06 -9.82 9.89
CA TYR A 152 16.73 -8.49 10.43
C TYR A 152 15.69 -8.58 11.53
N TYR A 153 14.62 -9.32 11.33
CA TYR A 153 13.57 -9.52 12.31
C TYR A 153 14.10 -10.22 13.58
N GLU A 154 14.88 -11.28 13.44
CA GLU A 154 15.45 -12.00 14.58
C GLU A 154 16.41 -11.14 15.41
N LYS A 155 17.23 -10.31 14.77
CA LYS A 155 18.10 -9.34 15.45
C LYS A 155 17.30 -8.32 16.27
N ASN A 156 16.09 -8.00 15.83
CA ASN A 156 15.18 -7.07 16.50
C ASN A 156 14.16 -7.77 17.42
N GLY A 157 14.34 -9.05 17.74
CA GLY A 157 13.50 -9.77 18.70
C GLY A 157 12.23 -10.40 18.13
N VAL A 158 12.04 -10.40 16.82
CA VAL A 158 10.89 -11.02 16.15
C VAL A 158 11.28 -12.38 15.58
N GLY A 159 10.76 -13.45 16.17
CA GLY A 159 10.95 -14.80 15.63
C GLY A 159 9.96 -15.13 14.50
N LYS A 160 10.35 -16.12 13.70
CA LYS A 160 9.54 -16.57 12.55
C LYS A 160 8.12 -16.95 12.92
N ASN A 161 7.90 -17.50 14.12
CA ASN A 161 6.56 -17.88 14.55
C ASN A 161 5.69 -16.65 14.85
N SER A 162 6.21 -15.64 15.54
CA SER A 162 5.48 -14.39 15.76
C SER A 162 5.14 -13.71 14.43
N TYR A 163 6.09 -13.64 13.51
CA TYR A 163 5.85 -13.08 12.17
C TYR A 163 4.75 -13.85 11.43
N LYS A 164 4.79 -15.19 11.44
CA LYS A 164 3.76 -16.04 10.84
C LYS A 164 2.37 -15.77 11.44
N GLU A 165 2.26 -15.74 12.77
CA GLU A 165 0.96 -15.48 13.42
C GLU A 165 0.48 -14.05 13.11
N PHE A 166 1.39 -13.09 13.03
CA PHE A 166 1.10 -11.72 12.62
C PHE A 166 0.53 -11.68 11.19
N MET A 167 1.09 -12.36 10.22
CA MET A 167 0.58 -12.44 8.85
C MET A 167 -0.79 -13.13 8.76
N LEU A 168 -0.98 -14.21 9.52
CA LEU A 168 -2.26 -14.92 9.55
C LEU A 168 -3.41 -14.06 10.10
N ASN A 169 -3.17 -13.19 11.07
CA ASN A 169 -4.26 -12.31 11.55
C ASN A 169 -4.58 -11.20 10.56
N GLY A 170 -3.63 -10.70 9.79
CA GLY A 170 -3.95 -9.83 8.67
C GLY A 170 -4.98 -10.47 7.75
N LYS A 171 -4.79 -11.73 7.40
CA LYS A 171 -5.77 -12.47 6.60
C LYS A 171 -7.11 -12.64 7.34
N LYS A 172 -7.10 -12.85 8.65
CA LYS A 172 -8.34 -12.87 9.45
C LYS A 172 -9.05 -11.54 9.42
N SER A 173 -8.33 -10.42 9.56
CA SER A 173 -8.89 -9.08 9.45
C SER A 173 -9.56 -8.85 8.08
N GLU A 174 -8.91 -9.24 7.00
CA GLU A 174 -9.47 -9.19 5.65
C GLU A 174 -10.76 -10.03 5.53
N LEU A 175 -10.74 -11.27 6.03
CA LEU A 175 -11.91 -12.16 5.98
C LEU A 175 -13.08 -11.63 6.82
N ILE A 176 -12.82 -11.04 7.99
CA ILE A 176 -13.83 -10.35 8.79
C ILE A 176 -14.43 -9.19 7.99
N PHE A 177 -13.59 -8.33 7.43
CA PHE A 177 -14.01 -7.20 6.62
C PHE A 177 -14.90 -7.65 5.45
N ASN A 178 -14.45 -8.65 4.69
CA ASN A 178 -15.20 -9.17 3.56
C ASN A 178 -16.50 -9.86 3.96
N SER A 179 -16.56 -10.52 5.12
CA SER A 179 -17.81 -11.12 5.65
C SER A 179 -18.82 -10.08 6.11
N ILE A 180 -18.38 -8.84 6.35
CA ILE A 180 -19.26 -7.73 6.73
C ILE A 180 -19.65 -6.91 5.50
N TYR A 181 -18.69 -6.47 4.68
CA TYR A 181 -18.87 -5.47 3.62
C TYR A 181 -18.77 -6.02 2.20
N GLY A 182 -18.17 -7.21 2.03
CA GLY A 182 -18.04 -7.88 0.74
C GLY A 182 -19.36 -8.49 0.27
N GLU A 183 -19.31 -9.17 -0.87
CA GLU A 183 -20.46 -9.83 -1.48
C GLU A 183 -21.07 -10.88 -0.54
N GLY A 184 -22.37 -10.79 -0.31
CA GLY A 184 -23.10 -11.64 0.65
C GLY A 184 -22.86 -11.28 2.11
N GLY A 185 -22.12 -10.24 2.41
CA GLY A 185 -21.79 -9.78 3.75
C GLY A 185 -22.99 -9.16 4.47
N SER A 186 -22.91 -9.09 5.82
CA SER A 186 -24.00 -8.58 6.66
C SER A 186 -24.34 -7.10 6.45
N LYS A 187 -23.38 -6.33 5.91
CA LYS A 187 -23.51 -4.92 5.52
C LYS A 187 -22.91 -4.72 4.12
N GLU A 188 -23.24 -5.63 3.20
CA GLU A 188 -22.75 -5.61 1.83
C GLU A 188 -22.85 -4.21 1.21
N VAL A 189 -21.74 -3.76 0.60
CA VAL A 189 -21.74 -2.51 -0.16
C VAL A 189 -22.37 -2.74 -1.52
N ALA A 190 -23.37 -1.95 -1.86
CA ALA A 190 -24.06 -2.09 -3.14
C ALA A 190 -23.08 -1.85 -4.31
N GLN A 191 -23.16 -2.68 -5.35
CA GLN A 191 -22.36 -2.58 -6.55
C GLN A 191 -22.37 -1.15 -7.15
N ALA A 192 -23.54 -0.51 -7.17
CA ALA A 192 -23.68 0.87 -7.66
C ALA A 192 -22.92 1.92 -6.80
N GLU A 193 -22.69 1.66 -5.51
CA GLU A 193 -21.87 2.53 -4.64
C GLU A 193 -20.39 2.37 -4.98
N ILE A 194 -19.94 1.14 -5.24
CA ILE A 194 -18.58 0.84 -5.68
C ILE A 194 -18.30 1.48 -7.05
N GLU A 195 -19.18 1.27 -8.04
CA GLU A 195 -19.07 1.85 -9.37
C GLU A 195 -19.02 3.38 -9.34
N LYS A 196 -19.88 3.99 -8.52
CA LYS A 196 -19.88 5.43 -8.33
C LYS A 196 -18.56 5.92 -7.75
N TRP A 197 -18.07 5.25 -6.69
CA TRP A 197 -16.79 5.61 -6.07
C TRP A 197 -15.64 5.52 -7.08
N PHE A 198 -15.60 4.46 -7.90
CA PHE A 198 -14.58 4.29 -8.94
C PHE A 198 -14.62 5.41 -9.97
N THR A 199 -15.79 5.71 -10.50
CA THR A 199 -15.94 6.76 -11.54
C THR A 199 -15.64 8.17 -11.01
N GLU A 200 -15.82 8.41 -9.71
CA GLU A 200 -15.50 9.68 -9.06
C GLU A 200 -14.01 9.82 -8.76
N ASN A 201 -13.30 8.73 -8.50
CA ASN A 201 -11.92 8.77 -8.01
C ASN A 201 -10.88 8.29 -9.03
N TYR A 202 -11.27 7.47 -10.01
CA TYR A 202 -10.34 6.88 -10.97
C TYR A 202 -10.87 6.91 -12.40
N THR A 203 -9.94 6.89 -13.35
CA THR A 203 -10.19 6.59 -14.77
C THR A 203 -9.03 5.76 -15.32
N VAL A 204 -9.25 5.06 -16.41
CA VAL A 204 -8.17 4.38 -17.13
C VAL A 204 -7.70 5.27 -18.27
N MET A 205 -6.40 5.38 -18.45
CA MET A 205 -5.81 6.06 -19.58
C MET A 205 -4.68 5.23 -20.19
N ARG A 206 -4.38 5.54 -21.45
CA ARG A 206 -3.13 5.14 -22.13
C ARG A 206 -2.51 6.39 -22.73
N TYR A 207 -1.18 6.47 -22.75
CA TYR A 207 -0.52 7.58 -23.40
C TYR A 207 0.77 7.20 -24.13
N ILE A 208 1.11 7.99 -25.15
CA ILE A 208 2.41 8.02 -25.82
C ILE A 208 3.05 9.36 -25.46
N SER A 209 4.33 9.35 -25.04
CA SER A 209 5.05 10.56 -24.64
C SER A 209 6.12 10.94 -25.68
N VAL A 210 5.79 11.82 -26.61
CA VAL A 210 6.74 12.34 -27.61
C VAL A 210 7.61 13.40 -26.96
N SER A 211 8.90 13.09 -26.76
CA SER A 211 9.84 13.97 -26.04
C SER A 211 10.16 15.26 -26.80
N LYS A 212 10.14 16.39 -26.09
CA LYS A 212 10.65 17.68 -26.58
C LYS A 212 12.12 17.91 -26.21
N LYS A 213 12.84 16.85 -25.79
CA LYS A 213 14.26 16.91 -25.47
C LYS A 213 15.10 16.28 -26.57
N ASP A 214 16.29 16.83 -26.75
CA ASP A 214 17.29 16.25 -27.64
C ASP A 214 17.99 15.02 -27.01
N LYS A 215 18.95 14.43 -27.74
CA LYS A 215 19.71 13.27 -27.28
C LYS A 215 20.56 13.54 -26.02
N ASP A 216 20.86 14.81 -25.73
CA ASP A 216 21.60 15.25 -24.56
C ASP A 216 20.65 15.57 -23.37
N GLY A 217 19.33 15.37 -23.52
CA GLY A 217 18.31 15.62 -22.50
C GLY A 217 17.92 17.10 -22.36
N LYS A 218 18.37 17.99 -23.26
CA LYS A 218 18.04 19.42 -23.25
C LYS A 218 16.78 19.69 -24.04
N LEU A 219 15.98 20.65 -23.56
CA LEU A 219 14.79 21.10 -24.30
C LEU A 219 15.19 21.65 -25.67
N ILE A 220 14.43 21.26 -26.68
CA ILE A 220 14.55 21.73 -28.06
C ILE A 220 13.93 23.14 -28.12
N GLU A 221 14.72 24.14 -28.54
CA GLU A 221 14.27 25.51 -28.74
C GLU A 221 13.88 25.81 -30.20
N ASP A 222 14.23 24.91 -31.11
CA ASP A 222 13.96 25.06 -32.55
C ASP A 222 12.45 24.83 -32.82
N GLU A 223 11.75 25.92 -33.17
CA GLU A 223 10.30 25.89 -33.43
C GLU A 223 9.93 24.94 -34.58
N ALA A 224 10.77 24.77 -35.60
CA ALA A 224 10.50 23.87 -36.70
C ALA A 224 10.53 22.41 -36.23
N LYS A 225 11.51 22.05 -35.40
CA LYS A 225 11.59 20.70 -34.79
C LYS A 225 10.45 20.45 -33.81
N LEU A 226 10.06 21.42 -33.00
CA LEU A 226 8.90 21.29 -32.12
C LEU A 226 7.61 21.08 -32.91
N SER A 227 7.46 21.77 -34.06
CA SER A 227 6.34 21.56 -34.97
C SER A 227 6.32 20.14 -35.54
N GLU A 228 7.47 19.63 -35.99
CA GLU A 228 7.59 18.24 -36.49
C GLU A 228 7.20 17.22 -35.42
N LEU A 229 7.62 17.39 -34.16
CA LEU A 229 7.27 16.52 -33.06
C LEU A 229 5.78 16.60 -32.72
N LYS A 230 5.18 17.78 -32.83
CA LYS A 230 3.76 17.97 -32.63
C LYS A 230 2.95 17.29 -33.73
N ASP A 231 3.35 17.47 -35.01
CA ASP A 231 2.73 16.85 -36.15
C ASP A 231 2.81 15.29 -36.04
N LEU A 232 3.92 14.77 -35.50
CA LEU A 232 4.08 13.34 -35.19
C LEU A 232 3.06 12.88 -34.14
N ALA A 233 2.93 13.61 -33.05
CA ALA A 233 1.98 13.28 -31.97
C ALA A 233 0.52 13.36 -32.49
N GLU A 234 0.18 14.42 -33.27
CA GLU A 234 -1.13 14.57 -33.91
C GLU A 234 -1.41 13.41 -34.88
N GLY A 235 -0.40 12.97 -35.66
CA GLY A 235 -0.52 11.83 -36.54
C GLY A 235 -0.81 10.51 -35.81
N TYR A 236 -0.25 10.30 -34.62
CA TYR A 236 -0.59 9.16 -33.77
C TYR A 236 -2.05 9.25 -33.26
N ALA A 237 -2.46 10.43 -32.80
CA ALA A 237 -3.84 10.66 -32.35
C ALA A 237 -4.85 10.41 -33.50
N GLU A 238 -4.55 10.88 -34.72
CA GLU A 238 -5.39 10.64 -35.89
C GLU A 238 -5.51 9.14 -36.23
N LYS A 239 -4.43 8.38 -36.16
CA LYS A 239 -4.45 6.91 -36.39
C LYS A 239 -5.37 6.21 -35.38
N ILE A 240 -5.25 6.55 -34.09
CA ILE A 240 -6.08 5.99 -33.03
C ILE A 240 -7.55 6.36 -33.25
N ASN A 241 -7.84 7.64 -33.52
CA ASN A 241 -9.18 8.12 -33.82
C ASN A 241 -9.76 7.52 -35.13
N GLY A 242 -8.89 7.11 -36.02
CA GLY A 242 -9.22 6.37 -37.28
C GLY A 242 -9.49 4.88 -37.04
N GLY A 243 -9.39 4.38 -35.82
CA GLY A 243 -9.70 2.99 -35.43
C GLY A 243 -8.51 2.04 -35.38
N THR A 244 -7.27 2.55 -35.53
CA THR A 244 -6.07 1.74 -35.26
C THR A 244 -5.97 1.52 -33.75
N LYS A 245 -5.66 0.30 -33.29
CA LYS A 245 -5.50 0.00 -31.87
C LYS A 245 -4.39 0.85 -31.25
N PHE A 246 -4.60 1.24 -30.00
CA PHE A 246 -3.60 2.03 -29.28
C PHE A 246 -2.25 1.30 -29.19
N SER A 247 -2.25 -0.02 -28.88
CA SER A 247 -1.02 -0.83 -28.82
C SER A 247 -0.27 -0.89 -30.14
N GLU A 248 -0.97 -0.93 -31.29
CA GLU A 248 -0.32 -0.90 -32.59
C GLU A 248 0.42 0.42 -32.84
N VAL A 249 -0.23 1.55 -32.49
CA VAL A 249 0.37 2.89 -32.62
C VAL A 249 1.50 3.08 -31.61
N TYR A 250 1.33 2.59 -30.37
CA TYR A 250 2.38 2.62 -29.35
C TYR A 250 3.61 1.83 -29.78
N ASN A 251 3.44 0.63 -30.31
CA ASN A 251 4.53 -0.19 -30.82
C ASN A 251 5.19 0.42 -32.08
N GLU A 252 4.46 1.18 -32.89
CA GLU A 252 5.03 2.00 -33.98
C GLU A 252 5.90 3.11 -33.40
N TYR A 253 5.43 3.82 -32.37
CA TYR A 253 6.19 4.86 -31.67
C TYR A 253 7.47 4.28 -31.07
N LEU A 254 7.42 3.15 -30.37
CA LEU A 254 8.61 2.51 -29.79
C LEU A 254 9.68 2.22 -30.84
N LYS A 255 9.29 1.66 -32.00
CA LYS A 255 10.19 1.42 -33.12
C LYS A 255 10.79 2.69 -33.73
N HIS A 256 10.11 3.82 -33.56
CA HIS A 256 10.60 5.12 -34.04
C HIS A 256 11.70 5.70 -33.11
N ILE A 257 11.60 5.46 -31.81
CA ILE A 257 12.54 6.03 -30.82
C ILE A 257 13.69 5.10 -30.43
N GLU A 258 13.55 3.78 -30.63
CA GLU A 258 14.56 2.78 -30.28
C GLU A 258 15.23 2.22 -31.54
N GLU A 259 16.56 2.10 -31.51
CA GLU A 259 17.36 1.56 -32.62
C GLU A 259 17.48 0.01 -32.56
N ASP A 260 17.17 -0.62 -31.40
CA ASP A 260 17.32 -2.04 -31.11
C ASP A 260 15.97 -2.79 -31.09
N GLU A 261 15.97 -4.09 -30.77
CA GLU A 261 14.77 -4.93 -30.66
C GLU A 261 13.85 -4.39 -29.55
N VAL A 262 12.63 -4.01 -29.94
CA VAL A 262 11.60 -3.46 -29.06
C VAL A 262 10.69 -4.58 -28.57
N GLU A 263 10.45 -4.64 -27.27
CA GLU A 263 9.42 -5.51 -26.71
C GLU A 263 8.02 -5.01 -27.12
N ILE A 264 7.28 -5.85 -27.82
CA ILE A 264 5.91 -5.52 -28.28
C ILE A 264 4.97 -5.55 -27.06
N LYS A 265 4.22 -4.47 -26.86
CA LYS A 265 3.23 -4.35 -25.79
C LYS A 265 1.82 -4.65 -26.28
N GLU A 266 1.08 -5.39 -25.45
CA GLU A 266 -0.35 -5.65 -25.66
C GLU A 266 -1.22 -4.54 -25.05
N GLU A 267 -2.50 -4.48 -25.42
CA GLU A 267 -3.42 -3.41 -25.00
C GLU A 267 -3.50 -3.27 -23.48
N ASN A 268 -3.66 -4.37 -22.76
CA ASN A 268 -3.82 -4.38 -21.30
C ASN A 268 -2.54 -4.02 -20.52
N GLU A 269 -1.37 -4.19 -21.14
CA GLU A 269 -0.09 -3.78 -20.53
C GLU A 269 0.13 -2.27 -20.56
N LEU A 270 -0.69 -1.55 -21.33
CA LEU A 270 -0.61 -0.10 -21.52
C LEU A 270 -1.63 0.65 -20.66
N ASP A 271 -2.49 -0.05 -19.95
CA ASP A 271 -3.49 0.56 -19.08
C ASP A 271 -2.85 1.18 -17.84
N ILE A 272 -3.23 2.42 -17.59
CA ILE A 272 -2.78 3.18 -16.42
C ILE A 272 -4.02 3.63 -15.67
N LEU A 273 -4.14 3.18 -14.43
CA LEU A 273 -5.16 3.67 -13.51
C LEU A 273 -4.75 5.05 -12.99
N LEU A 274 -5.48 6.06 -13.39
CA LEU A 274 -5.23 7.46 -13.01
C LEU A 274 -6.19 7.89 -11.90
N SER A 275 -5.64 8.24 -10.73
CA SER A 275 -6.41 8.85 -9.65
C SER A 275 -6.71 10.33 -9.94
N VAL A 276 -7.89 10.81 -9.54
CA VAL A 276 -8.26 12.23 -9.59
C VAL A 276 -7.34 13.09 -8.73
N GLU A 277 -6.74 12.53 -7.69
CA GLU A 277 -5.79 13.21 -6.78
C GLU A 277 -4.34 13.15 -7.29
N SER A 278 -4.08 12.53 -8.43
CA SER A 278 -2.72 12.45 -8.98
C SER A 278 -2.18 13.83 -9.35
N THR A 279 -0.92 14.04 -9.05
CA THR A 279 -0.17 15.27 -9.45
C THR A 279 0.86 14.97 -10.53
N SER A 280 0.88 13.77 -11.07
CA SER A 280 1.83 13.32 -12.09
C SER A 280 1.12 13.06 -13.44
N PRO A 281 1.66 13.55 -14.55
CA PRO A 281 2.82 14.44 -14.69
C PRO A 281 2.56 15.87 -14.23
N SER A 282 1.31 16.33 -14.14
CA SER A 282 0.87 17.60 -13.52
C SER A 282 -0.63 17.53 -13.20
N GLU A 283 -1.09 18.38 -12.27
CA GLU A 283 -2.53 18.51 -11.98
C GLU A 283 -3.35 18.93 -13.20
N GLU A 284 -2.78 19.82 -14.05
CA GLU A 284 -3.43 20.25 -15.28
C GLU A 284 -3.61 19.11 -16.28
N PHE A 285 -2.63 18.21 -16.37
CA PHE A 285 -2.75 17.00 -17.21
C PHE A 285 -3.87 16.10 -16.69
N VAL A 286 -3.93 15.86 -15.39
CA VAL A 286 -4.97 15.02 -14.77
C VAL A 286 -6.36 15.62 -15.05
N LYS A 287 -6.54 16.93 -14.83
CA LYS A 287 -7.79 17.65 -15.15
C LYS A 287 -8.16 17.53 -16.63
N HIS A 288 -7.18 17.63 -17.53
CA HIS A 288 -7.40 17.46 -18.97
C HIS A 288 -7.94 16.06 -19.26
N VAL A 289 -7.26 15.00 -18.75
CA VAL A 289 -7.68 13.61 -18.98
C VAL A 289 -9.11 13.36 -18.48
N TYR A 290 -9.46 13.85 -17.28
CA TYR A 290 -10.81 13.72 -16.73
C TYR A 290 -11.87 14.46 -17.55
N GLY A 291 -11.48 15.50 -18.31
CA GLY A 291 -12.36 16.26 -19.22
C GLY A 291 -12.54 15.62 -20.59
N MET A 292 -11.73 14.64 -20.98
CA MET A 292 -11.76 14.02 -22.30
C MET A 292 -12.98 13.13 -22.49
N GLU A 293 -13.42 12.99 -23.75
CA GLU A 293 -14.35 11.96 -24.17
C GLU A 293 -13.67 10.58 -24.13
N PHE A 294 -14.41 9.54 -23.73
CA PHE A 294 -13.88 8.18 -23.72
C PHE A 294 -13.52 7.69 -25.14
N GLU A 295 -12.47 6.89 -25.23
CA GLU A 295 -12.01 6.23 -26.46
C GLU A 295 -11.61 7.20 -27.59
N LYS A 296 -11.31 8.47 -27.22
CA LYS A 296 -10.86 9.50 -28.16
C LYS A 296 -9.43 9.93 -27.81
N ALA A 297 -8.56 9.90 -28.81
CA ALA A 297 -7.18 10.38 -28.64
C ALA A 297 -7.13 11.91 -28.76
N GLU A 298 -6.44 12.54 -27.84
CA GLU A 298 -6.11 13.97 -27.87
C GLU A 298 -4.60 14.16 -27.62
N VAL A 299 -4.06 15.28 -28.14
CA VAL A 299 -2.67 15.67 -27.86
C VAL A 299 -2.66 16.74 -26.79
N TYR A 300 -2.02 16.42 -25.65
CA TYR A 300 -1.75 17.38 -24.58
C TYR A 300 -0.33 17.91 -24.69
N ASP A 301 -0.19 19.23 -24.75
CA ASP A 301 1.08 19.95 -24.86
C ASP A 301 1.62 20.29 -23.47
N ALA A 302 2.52 19.45 -22.94
CA ALA A 302 3.21 19.67 -21.68
C ALA A 302 4.60 20.28 -21.93
N ASP A 303 5.25 20.80 -20.90
CA ASP A 303 6.55 21.49 -21.01
C ASP A 303 7.62 20.63 -21.70
N THR A 304 7.69 19.34 -21.37
CA THR A 304 8.76 18.44 -21.80
C THR A 304 8.31 17.37 -22.80
N TYR A 305 7.00 17.20 -23.01
CA TYR A 305 6.43 16.18 -23.88
C TYR A 305 5.18 16.67 -24.60
N TYR A 306 4.90 16.11 -25.78
CA TYR A 306 3.55 16.02 -26.33
C TYR A 306 3.01 14.65 -25.91
N TYR A 307 1.94 14.63 -25.11
CA TYR A 307 1.27 13.39 -24.74
C TYR A 307 0.11 13.13 -25.70
N VAL A 308 0.14 11.99 -26.39
CA VAL A 308 -1.04 11.44 -27.08
C VAL A 308 -1.77 10.59 -26.08
N VAL A 309 -2.89 11.05 -25.57
CA VAL A 309 -3.60 10.39 -24.49
C VAL A 309 -4.98 9.93 -24.92
N VAL A 310 -5.41 8.77 -24.44
CA VAL A 310 -6.77 8.24 -24.59
C VAL A 310 -7.31 7.91 -23.21
N ARG A 311 -8.51 8.38 -22.94
CA ARG A 311 -9.25 8.03 -21.73
C ARG A 311 -10.19 6.87 -21.98
N TYR A 312 -10.27 5.92 -21.05
CA TYR A 312 -11.17 4.79 -21.12
C TYR A 312 -12.14 4.77 -19.95
N ASP A 313 -13.32 4.19 -20.18
CA ASP A 313 -14.34 4.01 -19.16
C ASP A 313 -13.91 2.88 -18.21
N ILE A 314 -13.68 3.21 -16.94
CA ILE A 314 -13.23 2.26 -15.92
C ILE A 314 -14.28 1.16 -15.63
N LEU A 315 -15.53 1.36 -16.00
CA LEU A 315 -16.59 0.35 -15.84
C LEU A 315 -16.60 -0.67 -16.99
N LYS A 316 -15.75 -0.49 -18.01
CA LYS A 316 -15.57 -1.44 -19.09
C LYS A 316 -14.31 -2.27 -18.86
N GLY A 317 -14.43 -3.59 -18.96
CA GLY A 317 -13.32 -4.52 -18.69
C GLY A 317 -13.32 -5.03 -17.25
N ASP A 318 -12.18 -5.57 -16.81
CA ASP A 318 -12.06 -6.28 -15.55
C ASP A 318 -11.55 -5.38 -14.39
N TYR A 319 -11.39 -4.07 -14.62
CA TYR A 319 -10.83 -3.12 -13.63
C TYR A 319 -11.62 -3.07 -12.32
N LEU A 320 -12.96 -3.14 -12.41
CA LEU A 320 -13.79 -3.08 -11.24
C LEU A 320 -13.56 -4.27 -10.32
N ASP A 321 -13.42 -5.48 -10.88
CA ASP A 321 -13.15 -6.69 -10.11
C ASP A 321 -11.74 -6.68 -9.51
N GLU A 322 -10.75 -6.21 -10.27
CA GLU A 322 -9.36 -6.10 -9.83
C GLU A 322 -9.19 -5.14 -8.64
N TYR A 323 -9.87 -3.99 -8.69
CA TYR A 323 -9.72 -2.94 -7.67
C TYR A 323 -10.89 -2.85 -6.68
N LYS A 324 -11.83 -3.80 -6.71
CA LYS A 324 -13.02 -3.81 -5.84
C LYS A 324 -12.65 -3.73 -4.36
N GLN A 325 -11.59 -4.45 -3.95
CA GLN A 325 -11.14 -4.44 -2.56
C GLN A 325 -10.63 -3.06 -2.13
N VAL A 326 -9.99 -2.31 -3.03
CA VAL A 326 -9.55 -0.93 -2.75
C VAL A 326 -10.76 -0.04 -2.50
N ALA A 327 -11.79 -0.12 -3.35
CA ALA A 327 -13.01 0.66 -3.18
C ALA A 327 -13.74 0.32 -1.87
N LEU A 328 -13.85 -0.96 -1.54
CA LEU A 328 -14.46 -1.40 -0.29
C LEU A 328 -13.69 -0.85 0.92
N SER A 329 -12.36 -0.88 0.89
CA SER A 329 -11.50 -0.36 1.95
C SER A 329 -11.68 1.14 2.16
N GLU A 330 -11.75 1.90 1.07
CA GLU A 330 -11.98 3.35 1.14
C GLU A 330 -13.39 3.70 1.62
N LEU A 331 -14.40 2.96 1.18
CA LEU A 331 -15.79 3.20 1.56
C LEU A 331 -16.12 2.76 2.99
N LYS A 332 -15.47 1.73 3.52
CA LYS A 332 -15.86 1.06 4.77
C LYS A 332 -14.76 0.89 5.80
N GLY A 333 -13.53 1.27 5.48
CA GLY A 333 -12.39 1.12 6.37
C GLY A 333 -12.57 1.89 7.68
N ASP A 334 -13.04 3.14 7.63
CA ASP A 334 -13.31 3.94 8.84
C ASP A 334 -14.39 3.29 9.73
N GLU A 335 -15.43 2.70 9.11
CA GLU A 335 -16.49 1.98 9.84
C GLU A 335 -15.97 0.70 10.50
N MET A 336 -15.08 -0.03 9.79
CA MET A 336 -14.43 -1.22 10.35
C MET A 336 -13.51 -0.86 11.50
N THR A 337 -12.71 0.18 11.38
CA THR A 337 -11.85 0.68 12.47
C THR A 337 -12.68 1.03 13.70
N ALA A 338 -13.73 1.83 13.52
CA ALA A 338 -14.62 2.18 14.63
C ALA A 338 -15.27 0.93 15.28
N THR A 339 -15.54 -0.11 14.50
CA THR A 339 -16.06 -1.39 15.00
C THR A 339 -15.02 -2.10 15.90
N VAL A 340 -13.77 -2.18 15.45
CA VAL A 340 -12.68 -2.79 16.22
C VAL A 340 -12.35 -1.95 17.46
N GLU A 341 -12.32 -0.63 17.35
CA GLU A 341 -12.10 0.27 18.49
C GLU A 341 -13.19 0.14 19.55
N ALA A 342 -14.45 0.03 19.16
CA ALA A 342 -15.55 -0.19 20.08
C ALA A 342 -15.44 -1.53 20.81
N GLU A 343 -14.99 -2.59 20.12
CA GLU A 343 -14.72 -3.89 20.75
C GLU A 343 -13.59 -3.79 21.77
N THR A 344 -12.52 -3.04 21.45
CA THR A 344 -11.33 -2.91 22.28
C THR A 344 -11.43 -1.87 23.40
N ALA A 345 -12.45 -1.04 23.41
CA ALA A 345 -12.59 0.10 24.33
C ALA A 345 -12.45 -0.25 25.81
N ASN A 346 -12.88 -1.45 26.20
CA ASN A 346 -12.84 -1.92 27.58
C ASN A 346 -11.78 -3.01 27.81
N TYR A 347 -10.90 -3.27 26.84
CA TYR A 347 -9.87 -4.30 26.99
C TYR A 347 -8.85 -3.92 28.07
N SER A 348 -8.66 -4.83 29.01
CA SER A 348 -7.62 -4.70 30.05
C SER A 348 -6.25 -5.06 29.45
N VAL A 349 -5.26 -4.19 29.72
CA VAL A 349 -3.88 -4.36 29.24
C VAL A 349 -2.96 -4.42 30.45
N SER A 350 -2.05 -5.37 30.45
CA SER A 350 -0.98 -5.48 31.44
C SER A 350 0.34 -5.83 30.76
N PHE A 351 1.15 -4.83 30.46
CA PHE A 351 2.47 -5.05 29.87
C PHE A 351 3.53 -5.33 30.94
N ASN A 352 4.47 -6.22 30.60
CA ASN A 352 5.71 -6.41 31.35
C ASN A 352 6.69 -5.29 30.99
N GLN A 353 6.75 -4.26 31.81
CA GLN A 353 7.57 -3.08 31.56
C GLN A 353 9.04 -3.42 31.31
N ALA A 354 9.59 -4.40 32.02
CA ALA A 354 10.99 -4.82 31.83
C ALA A 354 11.24 -5.44 30.43
N THR A 355 10.21 -6.03 29.84
CA THR A 355 10.29 -6.56 28.45
C THR A 355 10.08 -5.46 27.42
N VAL A 356 9.03 -4.65 27.56
CA VAL A 356 8.71 -3.62 26.55
C VAL A 356 9.74 -2.50 26.52
N ASP A 357 10.40 -2.18 27.65
CA ASP A 357 11.49 -1.19 27.68
C ASP A 357 12.75 -1.64 26.92
N GLN A 358 12.89 -2.94 26.62
CA GLN A 358 13.99 -3.44 25.77
C GLN A 358 13.74 -3.20 24.28
N PHE A 359 12.49 -2.97 23.92
CA PHE A 359 12.05 -2.74 22.55
C PHE A 359 11.39 -1.34 22.47
N SER A 360 12.13 -0.32 22.93
CA SER A 360 11.61 1.05 22.85
C SER A 360 11.54 1.51 21.39
N PRO A 361 10.60 2.41 21.03
CA PRO A 361 10.47 2.92 19.68
C PRO A 361 11.78 3.45 19.08
N GLU A 362 12.62 4.06 19.92
CA GLU A 362 13.95 4.57 19.54
C GLU A 362 14.96 3.46 19.18
N SER A 363 14.71 2.23 19.64
CA SER A 363 15.62 1.09 19.42
C SER A 363 15.28 0.29 18.17
N ILE A 364 14.07 0.47 17.62
CA ILE A 364 13.58 -0.25 16.44
C ILE A 364 13.41 0.65 15.19
N GLY A 365 13.56 1.98 15.34
CA GLY A 365 13.41 3.00 14.30
C GLY A 365 14.68 3.33 13.55
#